data_a7263761c97396b324a304473befb483
#
_entry.id   a7263761c97396b324a304473befb483
#
_cell.length_a   1.000
_cell.length_b   1.000
_cell.length_c   1.000
_cell.angle_alpha   90.00
_cell.angle_beta   90.00
_cell.angle_gamma   90.00
#
_symmetry.space_group_name_H-M   'P 1'
#
loop_
_entity.id
_entity.type
_entity.pdbx_description
1 polymer ?
#
loop_
_entity_poly.entity_id
_entity_poly.type
_entity_poly.pdbx_seq_one_letter_code
_entity_poly.pdbx_strand_id
1 'polypeptide(L)'
;MKKNKQYAGRPVLALLLAAVFLLLALPIGAAEEADDGAMPVIDHCIGAYLYNFENDEILFSVGTDERVYPTSTVKLMTGIVAIEELGDDLSRQVTITGEMLSKVAGNNVGLMAGEVVTVEQLLYAMLVNSANDAAMVLAYAAGGSVEAFVDKMNEKANTLGAYKTYYANPTGMHNDAMVTTVADTAIIAKYAYTLPLFMEIVSTPKYVMEATNLSDYRNIYNRNCLLSKYYNVNYPYPRATGMNAGATTQGGYAICATAEESSTGLSYLAIVMGADEVDGAIYSYVNAIKLFEWAFRNYDYIEVLSADRIICELPVRLSSTLDYVTLVPSETIEVYLPTTVNVE
;
A
#
# COMPACT_ATOMS: atom_id res chain seq x y z
N MET A 1 -25.35 -1.15 79.87
CA MET A 1 -24.63 -2.20 79.14
C MET A 1 -25.35 -2.49 77.79
N LYS A 2 -24.88 -1.97 76.65
CA LYS A 2 -25.40 -2.29 75.31
C LYS A 2 -24.27 -3.01 74.58
N LYS A 3 -24.53 -4.26 74.19
CA LYS A 3 -23.61 -5.12 73.42
C LYS A 3 -23.56 -4.69 71.98
N ASN A 4 -22.38 -4.35 71.43
CA ASN A 4 -22.11 -4.17 70.02
C ASN A 4 -22.09 -5.54 69.32
N LYS A 5 -22.98 -5.76 68.34
CA LYS A 5 -22.88 -6.87 67.37
C LYS A 5 -21.97 -6.42 66.23
N GLN A 6 -20.79 -7.02 66.12
CA GLN A 6 -19.90 -6.88 65.00
C GLN A 6 -20.47 -7.70 63.79
N TYR A 7 -20.63 -7.02 62.66
CA TYR A 7 -21.02 -7.66 61.38
C TYR A 7 -19.75 -8.20 60.70
N ALA A 8 -19.50 -9.50 60.85
CA ALA A 8 -18.37 -10.22 60.27
C ALA A 8 -18.59 -10.69 58.78
N GLY A 9 -19.64 -10.21 58.12
CA GLY A 9 -19.98 -10.70 56.76
C GLY A 9 -19.58 -9.81 55.60
N ARG A 10 -19.08 -8.59 55.84
CA ARG A 10 -18.79 -7.63 54.76
C ARG A 10 -17.54 -7.90 53.88
N PRO A 11 -16.41 -8.47 54.37
CA PRO A 11 -15.23 -8.70 53.52
C PRO A 11 -15.40 -9.89 52.55
N VAL A 12 -16.20 -10.91 52.92
CA VAL A 12 -16.38 -12.10 52.07
C VAL A 12 -17.25 -11.79 50.83
N LEU A 13 -18.27 -10.94 50.99
CA LEU A 13 -19.13 -10.52 49.86
C LEU A 13 -18.38 -9.60 48.88
N ALA A 14 -17.49 -8.74 49.39
CA ALA A 14 -16.64 -7.87 48.57
C ALA A 14 -15.57 -8.67 47.77
N LEU A 15 -15.01 -9.71 48.36
CA LEU A 15 -14.06 -10.62 47.71
C LEU A 15 -14.74 -11.49 46.63
N LEU A 16 -15.97 -11.96 46.84
CA LEU A 16 -16.74 -12.69 45.84
C LEU A 16 -17.15 -11.80 44.68
N LEU A 17 -17.56 -10.57 44.91
CA LEU A 17 -17.85 -9.61 43.83
C LEU A 17 -16.60 -9.22 43.02
N ALA A 18 -15.45 -9.05 43.66
CA ALA A 18 -14.18 -8.78 42.99
C ALA A 18 -13.71 -9.98 42.15
N ALA A 19 -13.92 -11.21 42.61
CA ALA A 19 -13.59 -12.42 41.86
C ALA A 19 -14.53 -12.62 40.66
N VAL A 20 -15.81 -12.24 40.76
CA VAL A 20 -16.75 -12.28 39.64
C VAL A 20 -16.41 -11.22 38.57
N PHE A 21 -15.98 -10.01 39.00
CA PHE A 21 -15.50 -8.98 38.06
C PHE A 21 -14.15 -9.35 37.39
N LEU A 22 -13.26 -10.07 38.10
CA LEU A 22 -12.01 -10.55 37.53
C LEU A 22 -12.24 -11.68 36.49
N LEU A 23 -13.27 -12.52 36.70
CA LEU A 23 -13.67 -13.57 35.74
C LEU A 23 -14.40 -13.00 34.50
N LEU A 24 -15.04 -11.82 34.62
CA LEU A 24 -15.66 -11.12 33.49
C LEU A 24 -14.68 -10.23 32.70
N ALA A 25 -13.46 -10.02 33.24
CA ALA A 25 -12.39 -9.24 32.61
C ALA A 25 -11.32 -10.13 31.94
N LEU A 26 -11.56 -11.43 31.82
CA LEU A 26 -10.79 -12.23 30.87
C LEU A 26 -11.13 -11.70 29.47
N PRO A 27 -10.16 -11.28 28.67
CA PRO A 27 -10.44 -11.01 27.27
C PRO A 27 -11.10 -12.30 26.75
N ILE A 28 -12.32 -12.16 26.25
CA ILE A 28 -12.88 -13.16 25.35
C ILE A 28 -11.86 -13.16 24.22
N GLY A 29 -10.91 -14.10 24.25
CA GLY A 29 -10.08 -14.38 23.11
C GLY A 29 -11.08 -14.58 21.99
N ALA A 30 -11.09 -13.68 21.01
CA ALA A 30 -11.70 -13.97 19.74
C ALA A 30 -11.15 -15.37 19.41
N ALA A 31 -12.04 -16.37 19.35
CA ALA A 31 -11.66 -17.63 18.77
C ALA A 31 -11.10 -17.23 17.40
N GLU A 32 -9.80 -17.44 17.18
CA GLU A 32 -9.27 -17.44 15.84
C GLU A 32 -10.16 -18.46 15.12
N GLU A 33 -11.09 -17.95 14.29
CA GLU A 33 -11.75 -18.79 13.32
C GLU A 33 -10.61 -19.47 12.58
N ALA A 34 -10.60 -20.80 12.61
CA ALA A 34 -9.63 -21.57 11.89
C ALA A 34 -9.77 -21.10 10.43
N ASP A 35 -8.80 -20.35 9.95
CA ASP A 35 -8.73 -19.92 8.56
C ASP A 35 -8.53 -21.20 7.74
N ASP A 36 -9.57 -21.62 7.03
CA ASP A 36 -9.53 -22.79 6.14
C ASP A 36 -8.90 -22.46 4.78
N GLY A 37 -8.20 -21.32 4.68
CA GLY A 37 -7.63 -20.81 3.44
C GLY A 37 -8.65 -20.16 2.52
N ALA A 38 -9.89 -19.98 2.98
CA ALA A 38 -10.95 -19.38 2.17
C ALA A 38 -10.58 -17.96 1.73
N MET A 39 -10.92 -17.63 0.48
CA MET A 39 -10.73 -16.29 -0.06
C MET A 39 -11.48 -15.25 0.77
N PRO A 40 -10.89 -14.08 1.06
CA PRO A 40 -11.57 -13.04 1.84
C PRO A 40 -12.76 -12.49 1.09
N VAL A 41 -13.84 -12.22 1.82
CA VAL A 41 -15.00 -11.51 1.27
C VAL A 41 -14.64 -10.02 1.17
N ILE A 42 -14.59 -9.52 -0.06
CA ILE A 42 -14.34 -8.13 -0.41
C ILE A 42 -15.64 -7.51 -0.88
N ASP A 43 -16.09 -6.47 -0.21
CA ASP A 43 -17.37 -5.82 -0.41
C ASP A 43 -17.24 -4.28 -0.40
N HIS A 44 -18.35 -3.57 -0.64
CA HIS A 44 -18.39 -2.11 -0.65
C HIS A 44 -17.31 -1.45 -1.51
N CYS A 45 -16.97 -2.05 -2.66
CA CYS A 45 -16.09 -1.47 -3.66
C CYS A 45 -16.47 -1.95 -5.07
N ILE A 46 -16.03 -1.23 -6.10
CA ILE A 46 -16.26 -1.62 -7.50
C ILE A 46 -15.28 -2.72 -7.90
N GLY A 47 -14.02 -2.61 -7.49
CA GLY A 47 -13.04 -3.62 -7.81
C GLY A 47 -11.88 -3.66 -6.82
N ALA A 48 -11.29 -4.85 -6.71
CA ALA A 48 -10.14 -5.11 -5.85
C ALA A 48 -9.16 -6.10 -6.51
N TYR A 49 -7.90 -6.01 -6.11
CA TYR A 49 -6.79 -6.76 -6.69
C TYR A 49 -5.71 -6.98 -5.64
N LEU A 50 -5.13 -8.17 -5.63
CA LEU A 50 -3.98 -8.53 -4.81
C LEU A 50 -2.96 -9.27 -5.67
N TYR A 51 -1.71 -8.85 -5.57
CA TYR A 51 -0.61 -9.38 -6.37
C TYR A 51 0.63 -9.59 -5.50
N ASN A 52 1.33 -10.68 -5.76
CA ASN A 52 2.63 -11.01 -5.17
C ASN A 52 3.75 -10.62 -6.13
N PHE A 53 4.75 -9.85 -5.64
CA PHE A 53 5.85 -9.36 -6.46
C PHE A 53 6.92 -10.41 -6.73
N GLU A 54 7.17 -11.34 -5.81
CA GLU A 54 8.24 -12.33 -5.92
C GLU A 54 7.97 -13.33 -7.04
N ASN A 55 6.71 -13.74 -7.20
CA ASN A 55 6.31 -14.76 -8.18
C ASN A 55 5.58 -14.21 -9.40
N ASP A 56 5.38 -12.88 -9.47
CA ASP A 56 4.56 -12.25 -10.53
C ASP A 56 3.14 -12.87 -10.62
N GLU A 57 2.49 -13.09 -9.47
CA GLU A 57 1.23 -13.83 -9.37
C GLU A 57 0.08 -12.96 -8.87
N ILE A 58 -1.10 -13.10 -9.51
CA ILE A 58 -2.35 -12.48 -9.05
C ILE A 58 -3.02 -13.44 -8.09
N LEU A 59 -3.06 -13.08 -6.80
CA LEU A 59 -3.67 -13.91 -5.75
C LEU A 59 -5.18 -13.68 -5.62
N PHE A 60 -5.65 -12.47 -5.95
CA PHE A 60 -7.05 -12.10 -5.88
C PHE A 60 -7.40 -11.05 -6.93
N SER A 61 -8.57 -11.18 -7.57
CA SER A 61 -9.08 -10.19 -8.50
C SER A 61 -10.61 -10.23 -8.59
N VAL A 62 -11.25 -9.06 -8.45
CA VAL A 62 -12.69 -8.88 -8.63
C VAL A 62 -12.97 -7.51 -9.21
N GLY A 63 -13.86 -7.39 -10.19
CA GLY A 63 -14.23 -6.12 -10.82
C GLY A 63 -13.06 -5.37 -11.45
N THR A 64 -11.98 -6.06 -11.84
CA THR A 64 -10.72 -5.43 -12.24
C THR A 64 -10.78 -4.71 -13.57
N ASP A 65 -11.75 -5.06 -14.42
CA ASP A 65 -11.97 -4.44 -15.74
C ASP A 65 -13.05 -3.36 -15.76
N GLU A 66 -13.74 -3.17 -14.63
CA GLU A 66 -14.77 -2.14 -14.49
C GLU A 66 -14.16 -0.74 -14.60
N ARG A 67 -14.90 0.16 -15.27
CA ARG A 67 -14.47 1.55 -15.39
C ARG A 67 -14.69 2.28 -14.07
N VAL A 68 -13.63 2.90 -13.57
CA VAL A 68 -13.64 3.69 -12.34
C VAL A 68 -12.97 5.04 -12.55
N TYR A 69 -13.29 6.01 -11.70
CA TYR A 69 -12.55 7.26 -11.65
C TYR A 69 -11.27 7.04 -10.81
N PRO A 70 -10.10 7.46 -11.32
CA PRO A 70 -8.82 7.16 -10.66
C PRO A 70 -8.62 7.91 -9.33
N THR A 71 -9.37 9.00 -9.07
CA THR A 71 -9.18 9.82 -7.87
C THR A 71 -7.71 10.27 -7.70
N SER A 72 -7.18 10.30 -6.48
CA SER A 72 -5.76 10.65 -6.23
C SER A 72 -4.76 9.59 -6.68
N THR A 73 -5.19 8.37 -7.09
CA THR A 73 -4.26 7.38 -7.67
C THR A 73 -3.65 7.84 -8.99
N VAL A 74 -4.20 8.88 -9.64
CA VAL A 74 -3.54 9.61 -10.73
C VAL A 74 -2.12 9.99 -10.38
N LYS A 75 -1.84 10.31 -9.10
CA LYS A 75 -0.51 10.74 -8.65
C LYS A 75 0.56 9.64 -8.72
N LEU A 76 0.16 8.38 -8.91
CA LEU A 76 1.11 7.33 -9.29
C LEU A 76 1.74 7.68 -10.64
N MET A 77 0.92 7.94 -11.66
CA MET A 77 1.40 8.32 -13.00
C MET A 77 2.09 9.68 -13.00
N THR A 78 1.54 10.65 -12.26
CA THR A 78 2.18 11.97 -12.12
C THR A 78 3.57 11.86 -11.50
N GLY A 79 3.74 10.99 -10.49
CA GLY A 79 5.03 10.72 -9.86
C GLY A 79 6.00 10.00 -10.79
N ILE A 80 5.55 8.99 -11.50
CA ILE A 80 6.36 8.28 -12.50
C ILE A 80 6.94 9.28 -13.52
N VAL A 81 6.07 10.04 -14.20
CA VAL A 81 6.49 10.97 -15.24
C VAL A 81 7.37 12.09 -14.67
N ALA A 82 7.03 12.64 -13.48
CA ALA A 82 7.85 13.67 -12.85
C ALA A 82 9.25 13.16 -12.47
N ILE A 83 9.35 11.93 -11.97
CA ILE A 83 10.65 11.31 -11.62
C ILE A 83 11.47 11.02 -12.88
N GLU A 84 10.85 10.51 -13.94
CA GLU A 84 11.56 10.24 -15.20
C GLU A 84 12.08 11.51 -15.88
N GLU A 85 11.36 12.63 -15.77
CA GLU A 85 11.73 13.90 -16.41
C GLU A 85 12.66 14.78 -15.56
N LEU A 86 12.60 14.65 -14.23
CA LEU A 86 13.25 15.58 -13.30
C LEU A 86 14.15 14.89 -12.26
N GLY A 87 14.08 13.56 -12.13
CA GLY A 87 14.71 12.83 -11.04
C GLY A 87 16.24 12.81 -11.05
N ASP A 88 16.86 13.21 -12.16
CA ASP A 88 18.33 13.30 -12.26
C ASP A 88 18.91 14.42 -11.39
N ASP A 89 18.12 15.45 -11.08
CA ASP A 89 18.53 16.57 -10.22
C ASP A 89 17.39 16.99 -9.27
N LEU A 90 17.31 16.32 -8.16
CA LEU A 90 16.31 16.60 -7.09
C LEU A 90 16.54 17.96 -6.43
N SER A 91 17.76 18.51 -6.49
CA SER A 91 18.12 19.83 -5.94
C SER A 91 17.72 20.98 -6.86
N ARG A 92 17.31 20.70 -8.10
CA ARG A 92 16.85 21.68 -9.06
C ARG A 92 15.74 22.56 -8.46
N GLN A 93 15.98 23.87 -8.47
CA GLN A 93 15.02 24.83 -7.96
C GLN A 93 13.95 25.19 -8.99
N VAL A 94 12.71 25.28 -8.52
CA VAL A 94 11.54 25.71 -9.27
C VAL A 94 10.98 26.97 -8.61
N THR A 95 10.93 28.08 -9.36
CA THR A 95 10.22 29.28 -8.92
C THR A 95 8.76 29.17 -9.31
N ILE A 96 7.88 29.17 -8.31
CA ILE A 96 6.45 28.99 -8.50
C ILE A 96 5.83 30.28 -9.08
N THR A 97 5.04 30.14 -10.13
CA THR A 97 4.30 31.28 -10.71
C THR A 97 2.82 31.24 -10.33
N GLY A 98 2.15 32.38 -10.43
CA GLY A 98 0.71 32.44 -10.21
C GLY A 98 -0.09 31.58 -11.21
N GLU A 99 0.43 31.40 -12.42
CA GLU A 99 -0.17 30.53 -13.45
C GLU A 99 -0.19 29.06 -13.01
N MET A 100 0.91 28.54 -12.46
CA MET A 100 1.00 27.17 -11.96
C MET A 100 -0.04 26.85 -10.87
N LEU A 101 -0.44 27.86 -10.09
CA LEU A 101 -1.38 27.72 -8.99
C LEU A 101 -2.83 28.11 -9.37
N SER A 102 -3.06 28.65 -10.56
CA SER A 102 -4.34 29.26 -10.95
C SER A 102 -5.53 28.31 -10.96
N LYS A 103 -5.29 27.00 -11.18
CA LYS A 103 -6.33 25.95 -11.24
C LYS A 103 -6.21 24.94 -10.10
N VAL A 104 -5.44 25.25 -9.05
CA VAL A 104 -5.29 24.35 -7.90
C VAL A 104 -6.58 24.33 -7.09
N ALA A 105 -7.07 23.13 -6.79
CA ALA A 105 -8.22 22.89 -5.93
C ALA A 105 -7.97 21.64 -5.06
N GLY A 106 -8.73 21.50 -3.98
CA GLY A 106 -8.63 20.36 -3.08
C GLY A 106 -7.40 20.41 -2.17
N ASN A 107 -6.82 19.26 -1.87
CA ASN A 107 -5.70 19.13 -0.94
C ASN A 107 -4.44 19.82 -1.48
N ASN A 108 -3.75 20.60 -0.63
CA ASN A 108 -2.54 21.33 -0.98
C ASN A 108 -1.66 21.54 0.27
N VAL A 109 -0.41 21.92 0.07
CA VAL A 109 0.56 22.26 1.15
C VAL A 109 0.80 23.76 1.27
N GLY A 110 0.03 24.58 0.55
CA GLY A 110 0.06 26.03 0.63
C GLY A 110 1.26 26.66 -0.08
N LEU A 111 1.62 26.15 -1.26
CA LEU A 111 2.65 26.77 -2.10
C LEU A 111 2.20 28.15 -2.60
N MET A 112 3.14 29.10 -2.69
CA MET A 112 2.86 30.49 -3.02
C MET A 112 3.57 30.94 -4.29
N ALA A 113 2.95 31.86 -5.04
CA ALA A 113 3.60 32.50 -6.18
C ALA A 113 4.86 33.29 -5.73
N GLY A 114 5.97 33.11 -6.41
CA GLY A 114 7.30 33.65 -6.03
C GLY A 114 8.07 32.77 -5.03
N GLU A 115 7.47 31.71 -4.53
CA GLU A 115 8.18 30.75 -3.70
C GLU A 115 9.16 29.93 -4.54
N VAL A 116 10.33 29.63 -3.99
CA VAL A 116 11.37 28.82 -4.62
C VAL A 116 11.50 27.52 -3.83
N VAL A 117 11.24 26.40 -4.49
CA VAL A 117 11.25 25.06 -3.91
C VAL A 117 12.09 24.12 -4.77
N THR A 118 12.55 23.01 -4.21
CA THR A 118 13.28 21.98 -4.98
C THR A 118 12.30 20.96 -5.59
N VAL A 119 12.77 20.23 -6.61
CA VAL A 119 12.04 19.09 -7.18
C VAL A 119 11.78 18.04 -6.11
N GLU A 120 12.74 17.76 -5.22
CA GLU A 120 12.56 16.87 -4.07
C GLU A 120 11.39 17.29 -3.21
N GLN A 121 11.35 18.55 -2.76
CA GLN A 121 10.28 19.08 -1.93
C GLN A 121 8.90 18.94 -2.58
N LEU A 122 8.82 19.15 -3.89
CA LEU A 122 7.58 18.99 -4.67
C LEU A 122 7.16 17.52 -4.76
N LEU A 123 8.08 16.59 -5.01
CA LEU A 123 7.80 15.16 -5.07
C LEU A 123 7.28 14.64 -3.71
N TYR A 124 7.96 15.01 -2.61
CA TYR A 124 7.49 14.64 -1.27
C TYR A 124 6.13 15.27 -0.93
N ALA A 125 5.91 16.53 -1.25
CA ALA A 125 4.61 17.17 -1.03
C ALA A 125 3.50 16.48 -1.81
N MET A 126 3.73 16.12 -3.07
CA MET A 126 2.75 15.46 -3.92
C MET A 126 2.51 14.00 -3.54
N LEU A 127 3.55 13.19 -3.38
CA LEU A 127 3.41 11.74 -3.17
C LEU A 127 3.05 11.40 -1.71
N VAL A 128 3.61 12.11 -0.73
CA VAL A 128 3.33 11.86 0.69
C VAL A 128 1.99 12.48 1.11
N ASN A 129 1.78 13.77 0.83
CA ASN A 129 0.57 14.47 1.25
C ASN A 129 -0.56 14.45 0.22
N SER A 130 -0.31 13.93 -0.97
CA SER A 130 -1.26 14.01 -2.11
C SER A 130 -1.60 15.48 -2.48
N ALA A 131 -0.62 16.40 -2.39
CA ALA A 131 -0.79 17.83 -2.61
C ALA A 131 -1.01 18.15 -4.09
N ASN A 132 -2.11 18.83 -4.40
CA ASN A 132 -2.49 19.19 -5.76
C ASN A 132 -1.69 20.39 -6.31
N ASP A 133 -1.31 21.33 -5.44
CA ASP A 133 -0.43 22.46 -5.80
C ASP A 133 0.95 21.93 -6.24
N ALA A 134 1.54 20.99 -5.50
CA ALA A 134 2.81 20.37 -5.88
C ALA A 134 2.69 19.57 -7.19
N ALA A 135 1.60 18.84 -7.40
CA ALA A 135 1.34 18.12 -8.65
C ALA A 135 1.27 19.07 -9.87
N MET A 136 0.61 20.21 -9.71
CA MET A 136 0.52 21.23 -10.77
C MET A 136 1.88 21.85 -11.06
N VAL A 137 2.66 22.20 -10.02
CA VAL A 137 4.01 22.77 -10.20
C VAL A 137 4.94 21.77 -10.87
N LEU A 138 4.91 20.49 -10.48
CA LEU A 138 5.68 19.44 -11.14
C LEU A 138 5.29 19.26 -12.61
N ALA A 139 3.99 19.32 -12.92
CA ALA A 139 3.53 19.23 -14.30
C ALA A 139 4.08 20.35 -15.18
N TYR A 140 4.13 21.57 -14.69
CA TYR A 140 4.77 22.69 -15.40
C TYR A 140 6.29 22.51 -15.50
N ALA A 141 6.94 22.07 -14.42
CA ALA A 141 8.40 21.92 -14.39
C ALA A 141 8.90 20.81 -15.36
N ALA A 142 8.14 19.73 -15.49
CA ALA A 142 8.48 18.56 -16.32
C ALA A 142 7.93 18.65 -17.76
N GLY A 143 6.74 19.28 -17.93
CA GLY A 143 6.07 19.32 -19.22
C GLY A 143 6.11 20.70 -19.91
N GLY A 144 6.48 21.76 -19.19
CA GLY A 144 6.37 23.13 -19.68
C GLY A 144 4.92 23.69 -19.62
N SER A 145 3.91 22.82 -19.67
CA SER A 145 2.51 23.12 -19.41
C SER A 145 1.80 21.91 -18.83
N VAL A 146 0.62 22.11 -18.24
CA VAL A 146 -0.21 21.01 -17.73
C VAL A 146 -0.67 20.09 -18.87
N GLU A 147 -1.07 20.66 -19.99
CA GLU A 147 -1.53 19.92 -21.16
C GLU A 147 -0.43 18.99 -21.69
N ALA A 148 0.77 19.51 -21.93
CA ALA A 148 1.90 18.72 -22.41
C ALA A 148 2.32 17.64 -21.40
N PHE A 149 2.21 17.92 -20.10
CA PHE A 149 2.48 16.90 -19.07
C PHE A 149 1.42 15.79 -19.06
N VAL A 150 0.14 16.13 -19.21
CA VAL A 150 -0.96 15.17 -19.30
C VAL A 150 -0.82 14.30 -20.56
N ASP A 151 -0.37 14.88 -21.68
CA ASP A 151 -0.05 14.09 -22.88
C ASP A 151 1.04 13.04 -22.59
N LYS A 152 2.11 13.42 -21.88
CA LYS A 152 3.16 12.46 -21.42
C LYS A 152 2.59 11.39 -20.48
N MET A 153 1.67 11.73 -19.56
CA MET A 153 1.01 10.75 -18.68
C MET A 153 0.21 9.72 -19.50
N ASN A 154 -0.54 10.16 -20.51
CA ASN A 154 -1.33 9.29 -21.37
C ASN A 154 -0.44 8.43 -22.28
N GLU A 155 0.64 8.99 -22.84
CA GLU A 155 1.63 8.27 -23.60
C GLU A 155 2.30 7.18 -22.74
N LYS A 156 2.68 7.51 -21.49
CA LYS A 156 3.25 6.56 -20.55
C LYS A 156 2.27 5.44 -20.21
N ALA A 157 1.00 5.75 -19.95
CA ALA A 157 -0.04 4.75 -19.72
C ALA A 157 -0.15 3.76 -20.89
N ASN A 158 -0.18 4.26 -22.11
CA ASN A 158 -0.19 3.42 -23.32
C ASN A 158 1.07 2.57 -23.45
N THR A 159 2.25 3.14 -23.19
CA THR A 159 3.53 2.42 -23.25
C THR A 159 3.60 1.28 -22.25
N LEU A 160 3.02 1.45 -21.08
CA LEU A 160 2.94 0.42 -20.03
C LEU A 160 1.89 -0.66 -20.33
N GLY A 161 0.96 -0.42 -21.26
CA GLY A 161 -0.15 -1.33 -21.58
C GLY A 161 -1.45 -1.04 -20.81
N ALA A 162 -1.54 0.10 -20.12
CA ALA A 162 -2.75 0.55 -19.41
C ALA A 162 -3.72 1.23 -20.39
N TYR A 163 -4.28 0.47 -21.33
CA TYR A 163 -5.05 0.98 -22.49
C TYR A 163 -6.46 1.47 -22.15
N LYS A 164 -6.99 1.11 -20.98
CA LYS A 164 -8.31 1.56 -20.50
C LYS A 164 -8.22 2.80 -19.61
N THR A 165 -7.03 3.42 -19.55
CA THR A 165 -6.73 4.58 -18.71
C THR A 165 -6.60 5.85 -19.54
N TYR A 166 -7.26 6.92 -19.10
CA TYR A 166 -7.12 8.26 -19.66
C TYR A 166 -7.08 9.30 -18.54
N TYR A 167 -6.06 10.14 -18.55
CA TYR A 167 -5.86 11.24 -17.62
C TYR A 167 -6.19 12.58 -18.28
N ALA A 168 -6.89 13.47 -17.55
CA ALA A 168 -7.20 14.82 -17.98
C ALA A 168 -6.52 15.89 -17.11
N ASN A 169 -5.90 15.49 -15.98
CA ASN A 169 -5.13 16.37 -15.11
C ASN A 169 -4.16 15.57 -14.24
N PRO A 170 -3.11 16.20 -13.68
CA PRO A 170 -2.10 15.51 -12.87
C PRO A 170 -2.49 15.34 -11.39
N THR A 171 -3.66 15.83 -10.97
CA THR A 171 -4.03 15.93 -9.55
C THR A 171 -5.00 14.86 -9.09
N GLY A 172 -5.80 14.32 -10.01
CA GLY A 172 -6.91 13.42 -9.71
C GLY A 172 -8.20 14.14 -9.28
N MET A 173 -8.26 15.46 -9.41
CA MET A 173 -9.52 16.19 -9.33
C MET A 173 -10.47 15.69 -10.40
N HIS A 174 -11.74 15.52 -10.03
CA HIS A 174 -12.72 14.92 -10.91
C HIS A 174 -12.82 15.62 -12.27
N ASN A 175 -12.86 14.80 -13.30
CA ASN A 175 -13.15 15.18 -14.68
C ASN A 175 -13.85 13.98 -15.35
N ASP A 176 -15.00 14.22 -16.00
CA ASP A 176 -15.81 13.16 -16.61
C ASP A 176 -15.09 12.35 -17.68
N ALA A 177 -14.06 12.94 -18.32
CA ALA A 177 -13.24 12.25 -19.30
C ALA A 177 -12.22 11.29 -18.68
N MET A 178 -11.85 11.48 -17.41
CA MET A 178 -10.88 10.62 -16.73
C MET A 178 -11.48 9.26 -16.45
N VAL A 179 -10.70 8.24 -16.72
CA VAL A 179 -11.09 6.85 -16.50
C VAL A 179 -9.86 6.00 -16.25
N THR A 180 -10.03 4.95 -15.48
CA THR A 180 -9.07 3.86 -15.34
C THR A 180 -9.81 2.56 -15.01
N THR A 181 -9.07 1.49 -14.79
CA THR A 181 -9.54 0.23 -14.22
C THR A 181 -8.59 -0.20 -13.11
N VAL A 182 -9.02 -1.12 -12.26
CA VAL A 182 -8.13 -1.71 -11.25
C VAL A 182 -6.95 -2.43 -11.91
N ALA A 183 -7.20 -3.14 -13.03
CA ALA A 183 -6.15 -3.83 -13.79
C ALA A 183 -5.11 -2.85 -14.35
N ASP A 184 -5.53 -1.74 -14.97
CA ASP A 184 -4.61 -0.73 -15.48
C ASP A 184 -3.84 -0.04 -14.35
N THR A 185 -4.52 0.25 -13.23
CA THR A 185 -3.87 0.81 -12.04
C THR A 185 -2.81 -0.15 -11.49
N ALA A 186 -3.04 -1.48 -11.55
CA ALA A 186 -2.05 -2.48 -11.15
C ALA A 186 -0.81 -2.47 -12.07
N ILE A 187 -0.99 -2.35 -13.38
CA ILE A 187 0.11 -2.21 -14.33
C ILE A 187 0.97 -0.99 -13.99
N ILE A 188 0.32 0.16 -13.74
CA ILE A 188 0.99 1.42 -13.40
C ILE A 188 1.71 1.32 -12.04
N ALA A 189 1.05 0.73 -11.04
CA ALA A 189 1.61 0.55 -9.70
C ALA A 189 2.82 -0.42 -9.70
N LYS A 190 2.75 -1.52 -10.45
CA LYS A 190 3.88 -2.45 -10.64
C LYS A 190 5.08 -1.73 -11.25
N TYR A 191 4.86 -0.88 -12.24
CA TYR A 191 5.95 -0.07 -12.79
C TYR A 191 6.51 0.95 -11.76
N ALA A 192 5.64 1.66 -11.04
CA ALA A 192 6.06 2.59 -9.98
C ALA A 192 6.91 1.89 -8.91
N TYR A 193 6.57 0.63 -8.57
CA TYR A 193 7.31 -0.19 -7.61
C TYR A 193 8.76 -0.45 -8.05
N THR A 194 9.04 -0.49 -9.36
CA THR A 194 10.40 -0.65 -9.88
C THR A 194 11.28 0.61 -9.77
N LEU A 195 10.71 1.76 -9.42
CA LEU A 195 11.42 3.03 -9.29
C LEU A 195 11.84 3.26 -7.83
N PRO A 196 13.16 3.13 -7.48
CA PRO A 196 13.60 3.22 -6.09
C PRO A 196 13.24 4.55 -5.43
N LEU A 197 13.41 5.68 -6.11
CA LEU A 197 13.06 7.00 -5.60
C LEU A 197 11.56 7.13 -5.34
N PHE A 198 10.72 6.54 -6.21
CA PHE A 198 9.27 6.54 -6.00
C PHE A 198 8.91 5.83 -4.69
N MET A 199 9.44 4.61 -4.49
CA MET A 199 9.17 3.81 -3.30
C MET A 199 9.74 4.45 -2.03
N GLU A 200 10.92 5.03 -2.08
CA GLU A 200 11.50 5.81 -0.96
C GLU A 200 10.53 6.91 -0.49
N ILE A 201 10.00 7.70 -1.44
CA ILE A 201 9.11 8.81 -1.12
C ILE A 201 7.77 8.30 -0.56
N VAL A 202 7.11 7.35 -1.24
CA VAL A 202 5.76 6.91 -0.85
C VAL A 202 5.75 6.11 0.45
N SER A 203 6.87 5.50 0.84
CA SER A 203 7.02 4.79 2.12
C SER A 203 7.25 5.72 3.31
N THR A 204 7.49 7.02 3.07
CA THR A 204 7.78 8.00 4.12
C THR A 204 6.52 8.39 4.91
N PRO A 205 6.42 8.10 6.22
CA PRO A 205 5.22 8.46 7.00
C PRO A 205 5.08 9.96 7.25
N LYS A 206 6.23 10.65 7.36
CA LYS A 206 6.33 12.10 7.59
C LYS A 206 7.59 12.65 6.96
N TYR A 207 7.46 13.73 6.21
CA TYR A 207 8.55 14.52 5.66
C TYR A 207 8.51 15.93 6.25
N VAL A 208 9.68 16.51 6.54
CA VAL A 208 9.79 17.92 6.94
C VAL A 208 10.32 18.69 5.74
N MET A 209 9.42 19.40 5.08
CA MET A 209 9.79 20.32 4.00
C MET A 209 10.46 21.54 4.62
N GLU A 210 11.73 21.75 4.33
CA GLU A 210 12.53 22.86 4.85
C GLU A 210 11.94 24.23 4.47
N ALA A 211 12.31 25.25 5.24
CA ALA A 211 11.89 26.62 4.99
C ALA A 211 12.33 27.09 3.61
N THR A 212 11.48 27.90 2.98
CA THR A 212 11.73 28.53 1.67
C THR A 212 11.94 30.04 1.82
N ASN A 213 12.09 30.73 0.70
CA ASN A 213 12.16 32.20 0.71
C ASN A 213 10.87 32.89 1.17
N LEU A 214 9.70 32.18 1.18
CA LEU A 214 8.40 32.75 1.51
C LEU A 214 7.66 32.04 2.63
N SER A 215 8.13 30.90 3.10
CA SER A 215 7.44 30.09 4.12
C SER A 215 8.42 29.46 5.10
N ASP A 216 7.99 29.35 6.34
CA ASP A 216 8.65 28.49 7.32
C ASP A 216 8.51 27.02 6.91
N TYR A 217 9.22 26.11 7.65
CA TYR A 217 9.14 24.67 7.40
C TYR A 217 7.70 24.15 7.47
N ARG A 218 7.39 23.14 6.66
CA ARG A 218 6.09 22.44 6.67
C ARG A 218 6.25 20.99 7.07
N ASN A 219 5.42 20.53 8.00
CA ASN A 219 5.30 19.10 8.29
C ASN A 219 4.34 18.45 7.27
N ILE A 220 4.86 17.56 6.48
CA ILE A 220 4.14 16.81 5.45
C ILE A 220 3.87 15.40 5.98
N TYR A 221 2.60 15.04 6.19
CA TYR A 221 2.20 13.72 6.68
C TYR A 221 1.61 12.89 5.56
N ASN A 222 1.91 11.59 5.58
CA ASN A 222 1.40 10.67 4.57
C ASN A 222 -0.13 10.54 4.64
N ARG A 223 -0.78 10.70 3.49
CA ARG A 223 -2.24 10.55 3.34
C ARG A 223 -2.69 9.10 3.31
N ASN A 224 -1.80 8.17 3.02
CA ASN A 224 -2.07 6.75 3.18
C ASN A 224 -2.11 6.42 4.68
N CYS A 225 -3.32 6.19 5.20
CA CYS A 225 -3.53 5.93 6.62
C CYS A 225 -3.00 4.56 7.07
N LEU A 226 -2.58 3.68 6.15
CA LEU A 226 -1.83 2.47 6.52
C LEU A 226 -0.44 2.82 7.07
N LEU A 227 0.18 3.92 6.59
CA LEU A 227 1.52 4.37 6.97
C LEU A 227 1.50 5.42 8.09
N SER A 228 0.45 6.21 8.19
CA SER A 228 0.41 7.38 9.09
C SER A 228 -0.88 7.46 9.88
N LYS A 229 -0.74 7.63 11.20
CA LYS A 229 -1.87 7.85 12.13
C LYS A 229 -2.41 9.29 12.11
N TYR A 230 -1.77 10.20 11.38
CA TYR A 230 -2.08 11.63 11.47
C TYR A 230 -3.49 11.97 11.03
N TYR A 231 -3.96 11.38 9.93
CA TYR A 231 -5.30 11.64 9.40
C TYR A 231 -6.35 10.66 9.91
N ASN A 232 -5.97 9.42 10.20
CA ASN A 232 -6.86 8.42 10.78
C ASN A 232 -6.08 7.40 11.59
N VAL A 233 -6.50 7.16 12.82
CA VAL A 233 -5.82 6.26 13.77
C VAL A 233 -6.30 4.80 13.65
N ASN A 234 -7.31 4.52 12.83
CA ASN A 234 -7.96 3.21 12.78
C ASN A 234 -7.30 2.23 11.79
N TYR A 235 -6.48 2.72 10.84
CA TYR A 235 -5.96 1.91 9.73
C TYR A 235 -4.45 1.65 9.70
N PRO A 236 -3.61 2.11 10.66
CA PRO A 236 -2.18 1.85 10.55
C PRO A 236 -1.89 0.36 10.47
N TYR A 237 -1.12 -0.02 9.45
CA TYR A 237 -0.75 -1.39 9.16
C TYR A 237 0.77 -1.52 9.18
N PRO A 238 1.36 -2.26 10.14
CA PRO A 238 2.81 -2.27 10.38
C PRO A 238 3.66 -2.74 9.20
N ARG A 239 3.08 -3.58 8.32
CA ARG A 239 3.76 -4.08 7.12
C ARG A 239 3.62 -3.16 5.91
N ALA A 240 2.82 -2.08 5.98
CA ALA A 240 2.61 -1.19 4.85
C ALA A 240 3.90 -0.46 4.45
N THR A 241 4.19 -0.42 3.14
CA THR A 241 5.38 0.22 2.55
C THR A 241 5.06 1.26 1.48
N GLY A 242 3.82 1.48 1.14
CA GLY A 242 3.36 2.46 0.11
C GLY A 242 1.87 2.29 -0.15
N MET A 243 1.31 2.83 -1.21
CA MET A 243 1.79 3.85 -2.14
C MET A 243 0.96 5.13 -2.03
N ASN A 244 -0.33 5.06 -2.43
CA ASN A 244 -1.20 6.23 -2.52
C ASN A 244 -2.64 5.87 -2.14
N ALA A 245 -3.35 6.82 -1.55
CA ALA A 245 -4.77 6.72 -1.24
C ALA A 245 -5.47 8.07 -1.45
N GLY A 246 -6.75 8.04 -1.77
CA GLY A 246 -7.55 9.24 -1.90
C GLY A 246 -9.01 8.97 -2.21
N ALA A 247 -9.78 10.05 -2.30
CA ALA A 247 -11.20 9.97 -2.59
C ALA A 247 -11.67 11.20 -3.35
N THR A 248 -12.74 11.01 -4.13
CA THR A 248 -13.57 12.08 -4.68
C THR A 248 -15.03 11.68 -4.49
N THR A 249 -15.93 12.65 -4.51
CA THR A 249 -17.38 12.37 -4.40
C THR A 249 -17.86 11.41 -5.49
N GLN A 250 -17.32 11.52 -6.70
CA GLN A 250 -17.73 10.70 -7.85
C GLN A 250 -16.99 9.35 -7.93
N GLY A 251 -15.72 9.30 -7.47
CA GLY A 251 -14.89 8.11 -7.58
C GLY A 251 -14.91 7.22 -6.33
N GLY A 252 -15.58 7.66 -5.24
CA GLY A 252 -15.48 6.98 -3.96
C GLY A 252 -14.05 7.01 -3.40
N TYR A 253 -13.77 6.10 -2.50
CA TYR A 253 -12.44 5.90 -1.92
C TYR A 253 -11.62 4.93 -2.78
N ALA A 254 -10.34 5.23 -2.94
CA ALA A 254 -9.39 4.37 -3.64
C ALA A 254 -8.09 4.26 -2.86
N ILE A 255 -7.49 3.08 -2.89
CA ILE A 255 -6.15 2.83 -2.37
C ILE A 255 -5.36 1.97 -3.35
N CYS A 256 -4.10 2.31 -3.50
CA CYS A 256 -3.07 1.48 -4.07
C CYS A 256 -1.99 1.36 -2.99
N ALA A 257 -1.82 0.19 -2.41
CA ALA A 257 -0.93 0.00 -1.26
C ALA A 257 -0.01 -1.19 -1.48
N THR A 258 1.19 -1.08 -0.91
CA THR A 258 2.15 -2.19 -0.80
C THR A 258 2.38 -2.54 0.66
N ALA A 259 2.66 -3.80 0.91
CA ALA A 259 3.03 -4.32 2.22
C ALA A 259 4.12 -5.39 2.08
N GLU A 260 5.03 -5.45 3.06
CA GLU A 260 6.17 -6.36 3.08
C GLU A 260 6.33 -7.01 4.45
N GLU A 261 6.64 -8.30 4.45
CA GLU A 261 7.06 -9.03 5.65
C GLU A 261 8.59 -9.07 5.68
N SER A 262 9.18 -8.31 6.59
CA SER A 262 10.64 -8.12 6.66
C SER A 262 11.43 -9.40 6.94
N SER A 263 10.79 -10.43 7.53
CA SER A 263 11.44 -11.69 7.87
C SER A 263 11.59 -12.64 6.68
N THR A 264 10.65 -12.58 5.72
CA THR A 264 10.60 -13.45 4.55
C THR A 264 10.93 -12.72 3.25
N GLY A 265 10.82 -11.38 3.23
CA GLY A 265 10.91 -10.56 2.04
C GLY A 265 9.65 -10.59 1.16
N LEU A 266 8.62 -11.34 1.56
CA LEU A 266 7.37 -11.40 0.81
C LEU A 266 6.72 -10.02 0.72
N SER A 267 6.41 -9.59 -0.50
CA SER A 267 5.81 -8.29 -0.75
C SER A 267 4.57 -8.39 -1.66
N TYR A 268 3.56 -7.60 -1.32
CA TYR A 268 2.26 -7.61 -1.98
C TYR A 268 1.82 -6.21 -2.38
N LEU A 269 1.04 -6.16 -3.47
CA LEU A 269 0.32 -4.98 -3.92
C LEU A 269 -1.18 -5.24 -3.77
N ALA A 270 -1.88 -4.42 -2.99
CA ALA A 270 -3.33 -4.39 -2.92
C ALA A 270 -3.88 -3.11 -3.54
N ILE A 271 -4.89 -3.25 -4.40
CA ILE A 271 -5.60 -2.13 -5.00
C ILE A 271 -7.08 -2.32 -4.73
N VAL A 272 -7.74 -1.28 -4.21
CA VAL A 272 -9.19 -1.25 -4.01
C VAL A 272 -9.70 0.09 -4.54
N MET A 273 -10.66 0.07 -5.44
CA MET A 273 -11.18 1.28 -6.09
C MET A 273 -12.71 1.33 -6.06
N GLY A 274 -13.22 2.58 -6.06
CA GLY A 274 -14.66 2.80 -6.00
C GLY A 274 -15.28 2.29 -4.71
N ALA A 275 -14.55 2.41 -3.60
CA ALA A 275 -15.01 1.94 -2.30
C ALA A 275 -15.88 2.98 -1.59
N ASP A 276 -16.82 2.48 -0.79
CA ASP A 276 -17.70 3.28 0.04
C ASP A 276 -17.10 3.55 1.44
N GLU A 277 -17.69 4.50 2.13
CA GLU A 277 -17.59 4.63 3.59
C GLU A 277 -18.94 4.20 4.19
N VAL A 278 -18.91 3.20 5.05
CA VAL A 278 -20.11 2.65 5.71
C VAL A 278 -19.88 2.65 7.22
N ASP A 279 -20.78 3.27 7.97
CA ASP A 279 -20.72 3.39 9.43
C ASP A 279 -19.36 3.94 9.94
N GLY A 280 -18.74 4.86 9.19
CA GLY A 280 -17.44 5.45 9.50
C GLY A 280 -16.22 4.57 9.15
N ALA A 281 -16.43 3.39 8.57
CA ALA A 281 -15.38 2.55 8.04
C ALA A 281 -15.16 2.81 6.54
N ILE A 282 -13.93 3.13 6.16
CA ILE A 282 -13.53 3.37 4.77
C ILE A 282 -13.09 2.03 4.18
N TYR A 283 -13.92 1.47 3.31
CA TYR A 283 -13.74 0.10 2.80
C TYR A 283 -12.54 -0.09 1.88
N SER A 284 -11.98 0.97 1.32
CA SER A 284 -10.70 0.83 0.61
C SER A 284 -9.56 0.38 1.54
N TYR A 285 -9.48 0.91 2.77
CA TYR A 285 -8.50 0.47 3.77
C TYR A 285 -8.85 -0.89 4.38
N VAL A 286 -10.14 -1.09 4.74
CA VAL A 286 -10.61 -2.35 5.33
C VAL A 286 -10.29 -3.53 4.42
N ASN A 287 -10.63 -3.40 3.14
CA ASN A 287 -10.41 -4.46 2.15
C ASN A 287 -8.92 -4.67 1.83
N ALA A 288 -8.12 -3.60 1.75
CA ALA A 288 -6.68 -3.74 1.54
C ALA A 288 -6.01 -4.50 2.70
N ILE A 289 -6.37 -4.20 3.96
CA ILE A 289 -5.87 -4.92 5.13
C ILE A 289 -6.32 -6.39 5.09
N LYS A 290 -7.60 -6.67 4.80
CA LYS A 290 -8.11 -8.04 4.67
C LYS A 290 -7.32 -8.86 3.63
N LEU A 291 -7.04 -8.26 2.48
CA LEU A 291 -6.25 -8.89 1.42
C LEU A 291 -4.83 -9.19 1.87
N PHE A 292 -4.14 -8.24 2.50
CA PHE A 292 -2.79 -8.44 3.01
C PHE A 292 -2.75 -9.52 4.11
N GLU A 293 -3.64 -9.43 5.11
CA GLU A 293 -3.71 -10.42 6.19
C GLU A 293 -3.98 -11.83 5.66
N TRP A 294 -4.87 -11.94 4.67
CA TRP A 294 -5.14 -13.23 4.03
C TRP A 294 -3.90 -13.77 3.32
N ALA A 295 -3.19 -12.95 2.53
CA ALA A 295 -2.00 -13.38 1.80
C ALA A 295 -0.88 -13.81 2.74
N PHE A 296 -0.51 -12.95 3.72
CA PHE A 296 0.55 -13.27 4.68
C PHE A 296 0.26 -14.48 5.57
N ARG A 297 -1.01 -14.86 5.74
CA ARG A 297 -1.40 -16.03 6.52
C ARG A 297 -1.42 -17.31 5.68
N ASN A 298 -1.84 -17.21 4.43
CA ASN A 298 -2.16 -18.37 3.59
C ASN A 298 -1.08 -18.73 2.58
N TYR A 299 -0.03 -17.94 2.45
CA TYR A 299 1.08 -18.20 1.54
C TYR A 299 2.42 -18.01 2.24
N ASP A 300 3.36 -18.93 1.95
CA ASP A 300 4.74 -18.86 2.45
C ASP A 300 5.67 -19.61 1.49
N TYR A 301 6.99 -19.46 1.68
CA TYR A 301 7.97 -20.31 1.06
C TYR A 301 7.98 -21.67 1.77
N ILE A 302 7.61 -22.71 1.03
CA ILE A 302 7.52 -24.09 1.54
C ILE A 302 8.66 -24.90 0.93
N GLU A 303 9.44 -25.58 1.79
CA GLU A 303 10.44 -26.54 1.36
C GLU A 303 9.77 -27.71 0.62
N VAL A 304 10.02 -27.80 -0.69
CA VAL A 304 9.50 -28.88 -1.53
C VAL A 304 10.53 -29.96 -1.76
N LEU A 305 11.82 -29.66 -1.58
CA LEU A 305 12.90 -30.61 -1.73
C LEU A 305 14.10 -30.21 -0.87
N SER A 306 14.42 -31.03 0.14
CA SER A 306 15.59 -30.81 0.99
C SER A 306 16.90 -31.18 0.28
N ALA A 307 17.97 -30.43 0.54
CA ALA A 307 19.31 -30.75 0.07
C ALA A 307 19.81 -32.11 0.55
N ASP A 308 19.28 -32.59 1.68
CA ASP A 308 19.63 -33.90 2.27
C ASP A 308 18.78 -35.05 1.72
N ARG A 309 17.75 -34.76 0.90
CA ARG A 309 16.87 -35.82 0.37
C ARG A 309 17.56 -36.58 -0.75
N ILE A 310 17.65 -37.88 -0.58
CA ILE A 310 18.16 -38.81 -1.61
C ILE A 310 17.14 -38.86 -2.75
N ILE A 311 17.52 -38.40 -3.94
CA ILE A 311 16.68 -38.46 -5.14
C ILE A 311 16.73 -39.88 -5.73
N CYS A 312 17.94 -40.41 -5.90
CA CYS A 312 18.14 -41.78 -6.36
C CYS A 312 19.57 -42.23 -6.08
N GLU A 313 19.78 -43.56 -6.16
CA GLU A 313 21.09 -44.16 -6.16
C GLU A 313 21.41 -44.67 -7.56
N LEU A 314 22.58 -44.29 -8.09
CA LEU A 314 23.04 -44.73 -9.39
C LEU A 314 24.17 -45.75 -9.23
N PRO A 315 24.09 -46.93 -9.90
CA PRO A 315 25.17 -47.93 -9.87
C PRO A 315 26.41 -47.37 -10.57
N VAL A 316 27.56 -47.55 -9.94
CA VAL A 316 28.86 -47.15 -10.50
C VAL A 316 29.50 -48.38 -11.13
N ARG A 317 29.82 -48.30 -12.43
CA ARG A 317 30.55 -49.37 -13.14
C ARG A 317 32.05 -49.11 -13.09
N LEU A 318 32.82 -50.18 -12.97
CA LEU A 318 34.30 -50.14 -12.98
C LEU A 318 34.93 -49.39 -11.79
N SER A 319 34.23 -49.27 -10.71
CA SER A 319 34.78 -48.78 -9.43
C SER A 319 35.19 -49.95 -8.56
N SER A 320 36.34 -49.85 -7.88
CA SER A 320 36.82 -50.80 -6.89
C SER A 320 36.43 -50.45 -5.45
N THR A 321 35.76 -49.29 -5.24
CA THR A 321 35.52 -48.77 -3.91
C THR A 321 34.04 -48.39 -3.65
N LEU A 322 33.24 -48.21 -4.70
CA LEU A 322 31.84 -47.78 -4.58
C LEU A 322 30.98 -48.57 -5.58
N ASP A 323 29.92 -49.19 -5.08
CA ASP A 323 28.92 -49.86 -5.91
C ASP A 323 27.84 -48.90 -6.41
N TYR A 324 27.56 -47.82 -5.63
CA TYR A 324 26.52 -46.80 -5.90
C TYR A 324 27.01 -45.41 -5.53
N VAL A 325 26.48 -44.39 -6.20
CA VAL A 325 26.58 -43.02 -5.79
C VAL A 325 25.15 -42.49 -5.54
N THR A 326 25.00 -41.78 -4.45
CA THR A 326 23.75 -41.17 -4.05
C THR A 326 23.63 -39.77 -4.67
N LEU A 327 22.52 -39.49 -5.34
CA LEU A 327 22.21 -38.16 -5.85
C LEU A 327 21.32 -37.46 -4.84
N VAL A 328 21.75 -36.28 -4.44
CA VAL A 328 20.99 -35.34 -3.62
C VAL A 328 20.89 -34.00 -4.37
N PRO A 329 19.91 -33.16 -4.08
CA PRO A 329 19.87 -31.80 -4.62
C PRO A 329 21.13 -31.01 -4.23
N SER A 330 21.58 -30.11 -5.05
CA SER A 330 22.69 -29.18 -4.73
C SER A 330 22.36 -28.19 -3.65
N GLU A 331 21.06 -27.89 -3.48
CA GLU A 331 20.50 -26.94 -2.53
C GLU A 331 19.07 -27.34 -2.17
N THR A 332 18.59 -26.85 -1.03
CA THR A 332 17.16 -26.95 -0.66
C THR A 332 16.34 -26.07 -1.61
N ILE A 333 15.25 -26.64 -2.14
CA ILE A 333 14.32 -25.92 -3.03
C ILE A 333 13.09 -25.54 -2.22
N GLU A 334 12.89 -24.25 -2.07
CA GLU A 334 11.69 -23.64 -1.51
C GLU A 334 10.85 -23.04 -2.63
N VAL A 335 9.54 -23.21 -2.56
CA VAL A 335 8.59 -22.66 -3.53
C VAL A 335 7.51 -21.92 -2.77
N TYR A 336 7.16 -20.73 -3.26
CA TYR A 336 6.05 -19.96 -2.73
C TYR A 336 4.73 -20.66 -3.08
N LEU A 337 4.04 -21.14 -2.07
CA LEU A 337 2.82 -21.96 -2.19
C LEU A 337 1.81 -21.59 -1.10
N PRO A 338 0.52 -21.90 -1.31
CA PRO A 338 -0.44 -21.90 -0.21
C PRO A 338 0.02 -22.79 0.94
N THR A 339 -0.05 -22.31 2.18
CA THR A 339 0.35 -23.05 3.39
C THR A 339 -0.43 -24.35 3.62
N THR A 340 -1.55 -24.52 2.90
CA THR A 340 -2.38 -25.74 2.92
C THR A 340 -1.87 -26.84 1.98
N VAL A 341 -0.89 -26.55 1.12
CA VAL A 341 -0.32 -27.55 0.20
C VAL A 341 0.53 -28.55 0.99
N ASN A 342 0.20 -29.84 0.83
CA ASN A 342 1.04 -30.92 1.34
C ASN A 342 2.06 -31.30 0.28
N VAL A 343 3.35 -31.19 0.59
CA VAL A 343 4.50 -31.48 -0.28
C VAL A 343 5.14 -32.85 0.05
N GLU A 344 4.33 -33.89 0.31
CA GLU A 344 4.83 -35.26 0.52
C GLU A 344 5.31 -35.92 -0.77
#